data_8d46600b00a6abdac4a830ce0889da21
#
_entry.id   8d46600b00a6abdac4a830ce0889da21
#
_cell.length_a   1.000
_cell.length_b   1.000
_cell.length_c   1.000
_cell.angle_alpha   90.00
_cell.angle_beta   90.00
_cell.angle_gamma   90.00
#
_symmetry.space_group_name_H-M   'P 1'
#
loop_
_entity.id
_entity.type
_entity.pdbx_description
1 polymer ?
#
loop_
_entity_poly.entity_id
_entity_poly.type
_entity_poly.pdbx_seq_one_letter_code
_entity_poly.pdbx_strand_id
1 'polypeptide(L)'
;MLSLIIPAKELDECLFETIYNYTLTFNHDYEIIIVYDFTDKKVYEKFNNNFNNNKKIILLLSPIKGRINALNYGYTQSKGDIIKCIDADDTLLSSYFDELEIMDNYSAHCHNASLIDGNNKVIGTYTFEKNILFKDYQYVLSNLKSPPRWVWSFNREIAECIFPIPPELFAEDVWFSLIIKKNCNKIFHLNSEVYLYKQHDGGEWGGVKNFSAEVMSLRARWNLKLIPVLLKNKISLGIVSDDIFSNIISYYKVLLNKKSISNIILSKTTIYYKAKLFLIMYSPSLATLLISIKWLVSKQLIAIKKS
;
A
#
# COMPACT_ATOMS: atom_id res chain seq x y z
N MET A 1 -12.31 -15.42 -12.42
CA MET A 1 -13.03 -14.14 -12.14
C MET A 1 -12.21 -13.26 -11.23
N LEU A 2 -12.15 -11.92 -11.47
CA LEU A 2 -11.50 -10.92 -10.61
C LEU A 2 -12.52 -10.30 -9.65
N SER A 3 -12.22 -10.23 -8.34
CA SER A 3 -12.93 -9.37 -7.39
C SER A 3 -12.10 -8.12 -7.11
N LEU A 4 -12.60 -6.96 -7.52
CA LEU A 4 -12.00 -5.65 -7.26
C LEU A 4 -12.68 -5.03 -6.05
N ILE A 5 -11.95 -4.89 -4.93
CA ILE A 5 -12.47 -4.36 -3.66
C ILE A 5 -12.03 -2.92 -3.50
N ILE A 6 -12.98 -2.00 -3.33
CA ILE A 6 -12.78 -0.56 -3.25
C ILE A 6 -13.38 -0.03 -1.96
N PRO A 7 -12.59 0.20 -0.91
CA PRO A 7 -13.07 0.91 0.27
C PRO A 7 -13.23 2.39 -0.07
N ALA A 8 -14.41 2.94 0.12
CA ALA A 8 -14.73 4.31 -0.23
C ALA A 8 -15.22 5.09 1.00
N LYS A 9 -14.56 6.22 1.30
CA LYS A 9 -15.01 7.19 2.30
C LYS A 9 -16.03 8.17 1.69
N GLU A 10 -15.89 8.44 0.42
CA GLU A 10 -16.75 9.33 -0.35
C GLU A 10 -17.23 8.60 -1.61
N LEU A 11 -18.48 8.82 -1.99
CA LEU A 11 -19.10 8.34 -3.22
C LEU A 11 -19.29 9.57 -4.13
N ASP A 12 -18.18 10.03 -4.68
CA ASP A 12 -18.14 11.24 -5.51
C ASP A 12 -18.28 10.93 -7.02
N GLU A 13 -18.30 11.98 -7.82
CA GLU A 13 -18.43 11.88 -9.27
C GLU A 13 -17.18 11.22 -9.91
N CYS A 14 -16.00 11.43 -9.34
CA CYS A 14 -14.76 10.82 -9.84
C CYS A 14 -14.80 9.29 -9.73
N LEU A 15 -15.21 8.78 -8.56
CA LEU A 15 -15.40 7.35 -8.37
C LEU A 15 -16.49 6.82 -9.31
N PHE A 16 -17.60 7.56 -9.46
CA PHE A 16 -18.68 7.17 -10.39
C PHE A 16 -18.17 7.02 -11.82
N GLU A 17 -17.47 8.00 -12.34
CA GLU A 17 -16.89 7.97 -13.69
C GLU A 17 -15.89 6.81 -13.86
N THR A 18 -15.04 6.57 -12.84
CA THR A 18 -14.10 5.46 -12.84
C THR A 18 -14.81 4.11 -12.95
N ILE A 19 -15.84 3.89 -12.12
CA ILE A 19 -16.62 2.64 -12.15
C ILE A 19 -17.39 2.50 -13.47
N TYR A 20 -17.98 3.59 -13.97
CA TYR A 20 -18.68 3.59 -15.27
C TYR A 20 -17.72 3.20 -16.40
N ASN A 21 -16.52 3.76 -16.44
CA ASN A 21 -15.49 3.40 -17.41
C ASN A 21 -15.09 1.92 -17.32
N TYR A 22 -15.01 1.35 -16.13
CA TYR A 22 -14.77 -0.09 -15.97
C TYR A 22 -15.85 -0.92 -16.64
N THR A 23 -17.14 -0.51 -16.56
CA THR A 23 -18.22 -1.24 -17.22
C THR A 23 -18.14 -1.23 -18.74
N LEU A 24 -17.49 -0.22 -19.32
CA LEU A 24 -17.30 -0.06 -20.76
C LEU A 24 -16.03 -0.76 -21.28
N THR A 25 -15.00 -0.84 -20.46
CA THR A 25 -13.65 -1.22 -20.92
C THR A 25 -13.21 -2.62 -20.45
N PHE A 26 -13.80 -3.14 -19.37
CA PHE A 26 -13.43 -4.45 -18.84
C PHE A 26 -14.16 -5.57 -19.60
N ASN A 27 -13.39 -6.35 -20.37
CA ASN A 27 -13.92 -7.44 -21.22
C ASN A 27 -13.86 -8.83 -20.57
N HIS A 28 -13.27 -8.93 -19.39
CA HIS A 28 -13.11 -10.19 -18.66
C HIS A 28 -14.22 -10.42 -17.63
N ASP A 29 -14.16 -11.56 -16.98
CA ASP A 29 -15.08 -11.87 -15.88
C ASP A 29 -14.61 -11.20 -14.59
N TYR A 30 -15.41 -10.28 -14.06
CA TYR A 30 -15.11 -9.48 -12.88
C TYR A 30 -16.33 -9.11 -12.07
N GLU A 31 -16.12 -8.78 -10.82
CA GLU A 31 -17.03 -8.05 -9.96
C GLU A 31 -16.30 -6.86 -9.29
N ILE A 32 -17.03 -5.79 -9.06
CA ILE A 32 -16.54 -4.59 -8.36
C ILE A 32 -17.35 -4.46 -7.08
N ILE A 33 -16.65 -4.50 -5.94
CA ILE A 33 -17.25 -4.42 -4.62
C ILE A 33 -16.83 -3.10 -4.00
N ILE A 34 -17.73 -2.12 -4.00
CA ILE A 34 -17.51 -0.81 -3.40
C ILE A 34 -18.07 -0.87 -1.99
N VAL A 35 -17.23 -0.63 -1.00
CA VAL A 35 -17.64 -0.62 0.40
C VAL A 35 -17.56 0.79 0.95
N TYR A 36 -18.72 1.41 1.09
CA TYR A 36 -18.88 2.76 1.64
C TYR A 36 -18.86 2.70 3.16
N ASP A 37 -17.91 3.39 3.78
CA ASP A 37 -17.70 3.33 5.22
C ASP A 37 -18.32 4.52 5.99
N PHE A 38 -19.19 5.28 5.32
CA PHE A 38 -19.87 6.45 5.89
C PHE A 38 -21.37 6.23 6.06
N THR A 39 -22.03 7.07 6.88
CA THR A 39 -23.43 6.89 7.29
C THR A 39 -24.45 7.70 6.48
N ASP A 40 -24.02 8.42 5.43
CA ASP A 40 -24.97 9.20 4.60
C ASP A 40 -25.72 8.28 3.63
N LYS A 41 -26.92 7.87 4.07
CA LYS A 41 -27.81 7.01 3.27
C LYS A 41 -28.27 7.66 1.97
N LYS A 42 -28.42 8.99 1.92
CA LYS A 42 -28.88 9.67 0.70
C LYS A 42 -27.81 9.59 -0.39
N VAL A 43 -26.55 9.81 -0.02
CA VAL A 43 -25.42 9.66 -0.96
C VAL A 43 -25.32 8.21 -1.43
N TYR A 44 -25.45 7.26 -0.51
CA TYR A 44 -25.46 5.83 -0.83
C TYR A 44 -26.57 5.48 -1.81
N GLU A 45 -27.82 5.88 -1.54
CA GLU A 45 -28.98 5.58 -2.40
C GLU A 45 -28.82 6.22 -3.78
N LYS A 46 -28.39 7.48 -3.84
CA LYS A 46 -28.13 8.17 -5.12
C LYS A 46 -27.08 7.42 -5.95
N PHE A 47 -25.97 7.04 -5.34
CA PHE A 47 -24.90 6.30 -6.06
C PHE A 47 -25.39 4.91 -6.50
N ASN A 48 -26.07 4.20 -5.62
CA ASN A 48 -26.59 2.86 -5.89
C ASN A 48 -27.60 2.87 -7.05
N ASN A 49 -28.47 3.87 -7.16
CA ASN A 49 -29.46 3.96 -8.22
C ASN A 49 -28.84 4.02 -9.64
N ASN A 50 -27.61 4.52 -9.75
CA ASN A 50 -26.92 4.58 -11.04
C ASN A 50 -26.42 3.21 -11.53
N PHE A 51 -26.26 2.25 -10.62
CA PHE A 51 -25.69 0.92 -10.94
C PHE A 51 -26.64 -0.24 -10.67
N ASN A 52 -27.89 -0.01 -10.23
CA ASN A 52 -28.86 -1.02 -9.83
C ASN A 52 -29.06 -2.16 -10.84
N ASN A 53 -28.86 -1.88 -12.12
CA ASN A 53 -29.07 -2.86 -13.20
C ASN A 53 -27.79 -3.61 -13.58
N ASN A 54 -26.64 -3.26 -12.98
CA ASN A 54 -25.38 -3.91 -13.29
C ASN A 54 -24.99 -4.91 -12.20
N LYS A 55 -25.23 -6.19 -12.46
CA LYS A 55 -24.94 -7.29 -11.52
C LYS A 55 -23.45 -7.46 -11.18
N LYS A 56 -22.56 -6.84 -11.96
CA LYS A 56 -21.11 -6.87 -11.70
C LYS A 56 -20.67 -5.83 -10.67
N ILE A 57 -21.55 -4.87 -10.32
CA ILE A 57 -21.24 -3.81 -9.35
C ILE A 57 -22.06 -4.06 -8.08
N ILE A 58 -21.36 -4.20 -6.98
CA ILE A 58 -21.94 -4.48 -5.65
C ILE A 58 -21.56 -3.29 -4.76
N LEU A 59 -22.54 -2.46 -4.43
CA LEU A 59 -22.37 -1.37 -3.47
C LEU A 59 -22.81 -1.85 -2.09
N LEU A 60 -21.93 -1.74 -1.12
CA LEU A 60 -22.15 -2.17 0.26
C LEU A 60 -21.99 -1.00 1.23
N LEU A 61 -22.79 -0.97 2.27
CA LEU A 61 -22.60 -0.09 3.41
C LEU A 61 -21.82 -0.85 4.48
N SER A 62 -20.65 -0.33 4.87
CA SER A 62 -19.82 -0.98 5.89
C SER A 62 -20.54 -0.99 7.24
N PRO A 63 -20.64 -2.14 7.93
CA PRO A 63 -21.25 -2.20 9.25
C PRO A 63 -20.40 -1.49 10.33
N ILE A 64 -19.10 -1.34 10.07
CA ILE A 64 -18.14 -0.70 10.99
C ILE A 64 -17.30 0.28 10.18
N LYS A 65 -17.18 1.51 10.67
CA LYS A 65 -16.39 2.56 10.03
C LYS A 65 -14.90 2.21 9.98
N GLY A 66 -14.24 2.59 8.90
CA GLY A 66 -12.79 2.51 8.71
C GLY A 66 -12.39 1.60 7.56
N ARG A 67 -11.33 2.01 6.88
CA ARG A 67 -10.79 1.37 5.67
C ARG A 67 -10.55 -0.14 5.85
N ILE A 68 -9.96 -0.55 6.97
CA ILE A 68 -9.69 -1.97 7.25
C ILE A 68 -10.98 -2.77 7.36
N ASN A 69 -11.99 -2.23 8.05
CA ASN A 69 -13.29 -2.88 8.19
C ASN A 69 -14.01 -2.98 6.85
N ALA A 70 -13.91 -1.92 6.02
CA ALA A 70 -14.46 -1.92 4.66
C ALA A 70 -13.77 -2.99 3.79
N LEU A 71 -12.43 -3.10 3.83
CA LEU A 71 -11.69 -4.14 3.12
C LEU A 71 -12.09 -5.55 3.58
N ASN A 72 -12.16 -5.79 4.89
CA ASN A 72 -12.57 -7.06 5.45
C ASN A 72 -14.00 -7.42 5.01
N TYR A 73 -14.94 -6.47 5.09
CA TYR A 73 -16.31 -6.69 4.70
C TYR A 73 -16.44 -6.94 3.19
N GLY A 74 -15.75 -6.15 2.37
CA GLY A 74 -15.69 -6.36 0.92
C GLY A 74 -15.17 -7.75 0.55
N TYR A 75 -14.13 -8.22 1.23
CA TYR A 75 -13.61 -9.57 1.02
C TYR A 75 -14.64 -10.66 1.34
N THR A 76 -15.39 -10.54 2.43
CA THR A 76 -16.43 -11.55 2.76
C THR A 76 -17.54 -11.65 1.73
N GLN A 77 -17.75 -10.61 0.92
CA GLN A 77 -18.74 -10.57 -0.15
C GLN A 77 -18.16 -10.95 -1.51
N SER A 78 -16.83 -11.05 -1.63
CA SER A 78 -16.15 -11.36 -2.88
C SER A 78 -16.26 -12.83 -3.27
N LYS A 79 -16.38 -13.10 -4.58
CA LYS A 79 -16.54 -14.44 -5.16
C LYS A 79 -15.43 -14.81 -6.14
N GLY A 80 -14.60 -13.85 -6.56
CA GLY A 80 -13.55 -14.06 -7.55
C GLY A 80 -12.41 -14.93 -7.02
N ASP A 81 -11.73 -15.60 -7.92
CA ASP A 81 -10.55 -16.42 -7.65
C ASP A 81 -9.31 -15.55 -7.44
N ILE A 82 -9.34 -14.36 -8.03
CA ILE A 82 -8.29 -13.34 -7.92
C ILE A 82 -8.86 -12.16 -7.17
N ILE A 83 -8.14 -11.69 -6.18
CA ILE A 83 -8.51 -10.54 -5.34
C ILE A 83 -7.55 -9.39 -5.59
N LYS A 84 -8.11 -8.20 -5.79
CA LYS A 84 -7.36 -6.95 -5.87
C LYS A 84 -8.05 -5.86 -5.04
N CYS A 85 -7.27 -5.14 -4.23
CA CYS A 85 -7.76 -4.02 -3.43
C CYS A 85 -7.15 -2.72 -3.96
N ILE A 86 -7.98 -1.76 -4.38
CA ILE A 86 -7.53 -0.45 -4.87
C ILE A 86 -8.11 0.69 -4.02
N ASP A 87 -7.53 1.88 -4.16
CA ASP A 87 -8.09 3.10 -3.56
C ASP A 87 -9.20 3.69 -4.45
N ALA A 88 -10.18 4.37 -3.83
CA ALA A 88 -11.36 4.89 -4.53
C ALA A 88 -11.06 6.07 -5.47
N ASP A 89 -9.92 6.73 -5.27
CA ASP A 89 -9.43 7.86 -6.06
C ASP A 89 -8.45 7.45 -7.18
N ASP A 90 -8.13 6.16 -7.28
CA ASP A 90 -7.21 5.59 -8.25
C ASP A 90 -7.95 4.85 -9.38
N THR A 91 -7.23 4.54 -10.48
CA THR A 91 -7.80 3.85 -11.63
C THR A 91 -6.97 2.65 -12.06
N LEU A 92 -7.62 1.50 -12.24
CA LEU A 92 -7.05 0.31 -12.86
C LEU A 92 -7.30 0.36 -14.37
N LEU A 93 -6.25 0.22 -15.19
CA LEU A 93 -6.39 0.23 -16.64
C LEU A 93 -6.88 -1.13 -17.17
N SER A 94 -7.59 -1.11 -18.29
CA SER A 94 -8.08 -2.35 -18.95
C SER A 94 -6.95 -3.30 -19.36
N SER A 95 -5.79 -2.75 -19.72
CA SER A 95 -4.58 -3.55 -20.00
C SER A 95 -4.11 -4.43 -18.84
N TYR A 96 -4.60 -4.21 -17.63
CA TYR A 96 -4.36 -5.10 -16.51
C TYR A 96 -4.89 -6.52 -16.77
N PHE A 97 -5.99 -6.65 -17.49
CA PHE A 97 -6.60 -7.96 -17.79
C PHE A 97 -5.79 -8.79 -18.77
N ASP A 98 -5.10 -8.15 -19.70
CA ASP A 98 -4.22 -8.83 -20.66
C ASP A 98 -3.07 -9.55 -19.93
N GLU A 99 -2.71 -9.01 -18.77
CA GLU A 99 -1.65 -9.54 -17.92
C GLU A 99 -2.18 -10.59 -16.91
N LEU A 100 -3.48 -10.64 -16.65
CA LEU A 100 -4.07 -11.63 -15.74
C LEU A 100 -3.96 -13.06 -16.27
N GLU A 101 -3.96 -13.26 -17.57
CA GLU A 101 -3.82 -14.59 -18.19
C GLU A 101 -2.49 -15.28 -17.81
N ILE A 102 -1.48 -14.46 -17.45
CA ILE A 102 -0.18 -14.96 -17.01
C ILE A 102 -0.23 -15.50 -15.57
N MET A 103 -1.28 -15.17 -14.81
CA MET A 103 -1.38 -15.48 -13.38
C MET A 103 -1.55 -16.94 -13.02
N ASP A 104 -2.03 -17.78 -13.90
CA ASP A 104 -2.38 -19.17 -13.59
C ASP A 104 -1.25 -19.98 -12.95
N ASN A 105 -0.01 -19.49 -13.07
CA ASN A 105 1.19 -20.11 -12.50
C ASN A 105 1.74 -19.42 -11.24
N TYR A 106 1.05 -18.36 -10.74
CA TYR A 106 1.55 -17.55 -9.63
C TYR A 106 0.45 -17.32 -8.58
N SER A 107 0.82 -17.38 -7.30
CA SER A 107 -0.11 -17.10 -6.20
C SER A 107 -0.34 -15.62 -5.97
N ALA A 108 0.58 -14.75 -6.40
CA ALA A 108 0.45 -13.31 -6.36
C ALA A 108 1.27 -12.64 -7.47
N HIS A 109 0.84 -11.46 -7.86
CA HIS A 109 1.63 -10.56 -8.71
C HIS A 109 1.54 -9.11 -8.23
N CYS A 110 2.48 -8.32 -8.73
CA CYS A 110 2.55 -6.89 -8.47
C CYS A 110 2.87 -6.15 -9.77
N HIS A 111 2.50 -4.88 -9.83
CA HIS A 111 2.65 -4.05 -11.04
C HIS A 111 3.18 -2.65 -10.70
N ASN A 112 3.65 -1.95 -11.74
CA ASN A 112 3.98 -0.53 -11.66
C ASN A 112 2.73 0.33 -11.84
N ALA A 113 2.87 1.63 -11.62
CA ALA A 113 1.81 2.61 -11.80
C ALA A 113 2.33 3.89 -12.43
N SER A 114 1.50 4.53 -13.24
CA SER A 114 1.69 5.93 -13.61
C SER A 114 1.20 6.84 -12.50
N LEU A 115 1.99 7.86 -12.16
CA LEU A 115 1.57 8.92 -11.23
C LEU A 115 0.81 9.98 -12.01
N ILE A 116 -0.39 10.31 -11.57
CA ILE A 116 -1.21 11.37 -12.16
C ILE A 116 -1.46 12.50 -11.14
N ASP A 117 -1.60 13.71 -11.60
CA ASP A 117 -2.02 14.86 -10.80
C ASP A 117 -3.56 14.99 -10.72
N GLY A 118 -4.05 16.01 -10.02
CA GLY A 118 -5.48 16.29 -9.90
C GLY A 118 -6.22 16.52 -11.22
N ASN A 119 -5.49 16.80 -12.31
CA ASN A 119 -6.02 17.00 -13.67
C ASN A 119 -5.85 15.75 -14.53
N ASN A 120 -5.55 14.60 -13.95
CA ASN A 120 -5.27 13.32 -14.62
C ASN A 120 -4.05 13.35 -15.57
N LYS A 121 -3.16 14.36 -15.45
CA LYS A 121 -1.92 14.43 -16.22
C LYS A 121 -0.87 13.53 -15.62
N VAL A 122 -0.22 12.70 -16.43
CA VAL A 122 0.91 11.87 -15.98
C VAL A 122 2.09 12.77 -15.58
N ILE A 123 2.52 12.66 -14.34
CA ILE A 123 3.63 13.43 -13.74
C ILE A 123 4.85 12.57 -13.42
N GLY A 124 4.76 11.27 -13.60
CA GLY A 124 5.84 10.32 -13.38
C GLY A 124 5.36 8.88 -13.34
N THR A 125 6.28 7.99 -13.01
CA THR A 125 6.00 6.57 -12.84
C THR A 125 6.35 6.15 -11.42
N TYR A 126 5.48 5.39 -10.78
CA TYR A 126 5.77 4.67 -9.57
C TYR A 126 6.35 3.31 -9.95
N THR A 127 7.65 3.27 -10.07
CA THR A 127 8.37 2.00 -10.19
C THR A 127 8.78 1.58 -8.78
N PHE A 128 8.38 0.40 -8.39
CA PHE A 128 8.96 -0.17 -7.19
C PHE A 128 10.45 -0.34 -7.45
N GLU A 129 11.26 0.20 -6.56
CA GLU A 129 12.66 -0.21 -6.55
C GLU A 129 12.61 -1.75 -6.57
N LYS A 130 13.14 -2.38 -7.62
CA LYS A 130 13.27 -3.84 -7.70
C LYS A 130 13.71 -4.43 -6.36
N ASN A 131 14.48 -3.63 -5.62
CA ASN A 131 14.94 -3.92 -4.29
C ASN A 131 13.85 -4.08 -3.20
N ILE A 132 12.70 -3.41 -3.26
CA ILE A 132 11.65 -3.55 -2.22
C ILE A 132 10.69 -4.69 -2.56
N LEU A 133 10.32 -4.84 -3.83
CA LEU A 133 9.45 -5.94 -4.28
C LEU A 133 10.12 -7.29 -4.11
N PHE A 134 11.42 -7.37 -4.43
CA PHE A 134 12.21 -8.61 -4.35
C PHE A 134 12.92 -8.79 -3.02
N LYS A 135 12.83 -7.84 -2.08
CA LYS A 135 13.29 -8.09 -0.71
C LYS A 135 12.45 -9.18 -0.08
N ASP A 136 13.14 -10.06 0.62
CA ASP A 136 12.53 -11.16 1.32
C ASP A 136 11.61 -10.70 2.46
N TYR A 137 10.90 -11.65 3.02
CA TYR A 137 10.05 -11.47 4.18
C TYR A 137 10.79 -10.81 5.36
N GLN A 138 12.03 -11.23 5.63
CA GLN A 138 12.84 -10.73 6.75
C GLN A 138 13.17 -9.24 6.61
N TYR A 139 13.41 -8.78 5.38
CA TYR A 139 13.65 -7.36 5.14
C TYR A 139 12.40 -6.52 5.43
N VAL A 140 11.23 -6.94 4.97
CA VAL A 140 9.96 -6.22 5.22
C VAL A 140 9.71 -6.16 6.72
N LEU A 141 9.86 -7.28 7.41
CA LEU A 141 9.64 -7.40 8.85
C LEU A 141 10.60 -6.51 9.65
N SER A 142 11.91 -6.57 9.33
CA SER A 142 12.92 -5.80 10.08
C SER A 142 12.89 -4.30 9.82
N ASN A 143 12.38 -3.85 8.67
CA ASN A 143 12.40 -2.45 8.27
C ASN A 143 11.02 -1.79 8.26
N LEU A 144 9.95 -2.56 8.35
CA LEU A 144 8.55 -2.13 8.21
C LEU A 144 8.35 -1.27 6.94
N LYS A 145 8.99 -1.70 5.85
CA LYS A 145 8.90 -1.09 4.53
C LYS A 145 8.25 -2.05 3.58
N SER A 146 7.19 -1.60 2.95
CA SER A 146 6.38 -2.35 2.01
C SER A 146 5.98 -1.49 0.82
N PRO A 147 5.69 -2.09 -0.33
CA PRO A 147 4.91 -1.42 -1.34
C PRO A 147 3.46 -1.23 -0.84
N PRO A 148 2.70 -0.27 -1.41
CA PRO A 148 1.29 -0.10 -1.10
C PRO A 148 0.47 -1.34 -1.47
N ARG A 149 -0.68 -1.55 -0.80
CA ARG A 149 -1.54 -2.73 -1.04
C ARG A 149 -2.05 -2.81 -2.48
N TRP A 150 -2.33 -1.67 -3.11
CA TRP A 150 -2.89 -1.62 -4.45
C TRP A 150 -1.98 -2.19 -5.55
N VAL A 151 -0.68 -2.38 -5.25
CA VAL A 151 0.22 -3.04 -6.22
C VAL A 151 -0.05 -4.53 -6.35
N TRP A 152 -0.61 -5.14 -5.30
CA TRP A 152 -0.78 -6.56 -5.22
C TRP A 152 -2.09 -7.02 -5.85
N SER A 153 -2.02 -8.14 -6.53
CA SER A 153 -3.15 -9.01 -6.81
C SER A 153 -2.76 -10.42 -6.41
N PHE A 154 -3.67 -11.19 -5.89
CA PHE A 154 -3.37 -12.51 -5.34
C PHE A 154 -4.57 -13.44 -5.48
N ASN A 155 -4.30 -14.73 -5.53
CA ASN A 155 -5.34 -15.74 -5.59
C ASN A 155 -6.10 -15.83 -4.24
N ARG A 156 -7.23 -16.54 -4.26
CA ARG A 156 -8.10 -16.68 -3.07
C ARG A 156 -7.40 -17.37 -1.91
N GLU A 157 -6.53 -18.35 -2.15
CA GLU A 157 -5.77 -19.04 -1.10
C GLU A 157 -4.88 -18.06 -0.31
N ILE A 158 -4.24 -17.13 -1.00
CA ILE A 158 -3.45 -16.07 -0.35
C ILE A 158 -4.37 -15.05 0.33
N ALA A 159 -5.53 -14.74 -0.28
CA ALA A 159 -6.52 -13.87 0.35
C ALA A 159 -7.01 -14.43 1.69
N GLU A 160 -7.25 -15.72 1.81
CA GLU A 160 -7.62 -16.39 3.06
C GLU A 160 -6.56 -16.24 4.15
N CYS A 161 -5.29 -16.11 3.77
CA CYS A 161 -4.21 -15.81 4.70
C CYS A 161 -4.16 -14.31 5.09
N ILE A 162 -4.55 -13.41 4.19
CA ILE A 162 -4.53 -11.95 4.41
C ILE A 162 -5.72 -11.52 5.27
N PHE A 163 -6.91 -12.06 4.98
CA PHE A 163 -8.15 -11.65 5.62
C PHE A 163 -8.59 -12.63 6.72
N PRO A 164 -9.19 -12.14 7.80
CA PRO A 164 -9.42 -10.73 8.07
C PRO A 164 -8.13 -9.98 8.47
N ILE A 165 -7.97 -8.77 7.94
CA ILE A 165 -6.92 -7.86 8.39
C ILE A 165 -7.23 -7.44 9.83
N PRO A 166 -6.27 -7.46 10.77
CA PRO A 166 -6.52 -6.99 12.13
C PRO A 166 -7.04 -5.54 12.14
N PRO A 167 -8.19 -5.26 12.77
CA PRO A 167 -8.81 -3.94 12.70
C PRO A 167 -8.00 -2.82 13.38
N GLU A 168 -7.07 -3.19 14.26
CA GLU A 168 -6.15 -2.25 14.91
C GLU A 168 -5.01 -1.78 13.99
N LEU A 169 -4.81 -2.43 12.84
CA LEU A 169 -3.83 -1.99 11.84
C LEU A 169 -4.28 -0.68 11.20
N PHE A 170 -3.35 0.22 11.03
CA PHE A 170 -3.53 1.47 10.27
C PHE A 170 -2.62 1.53 9.04
N ALA A 171 -1.68 0.59 8.91
CA ALA A 171 -0.75 0.44 7.79
C ALA A 171 -0.85 -0.99 7.24
N GLU A 172 -1.94 -1.26 6.55
CA GLU A 172 -2.25 -2.57 5.96
C GLU A 172 -1.23 -3.00 4.91
N ASP A 173 -0.53 -2.06 4.28
CA ASP A 173 0.51 -2.33 3.29
C ASP A 173 1.58 -3.31 3.80
N VAL A 174 2.01 -3.10 5.04
CA VAL A 174 3.01 -3.98 5.69
C VAL A 174 2.42 -5.37 5.91
N TRP A 175 1.15 -5.46 6.33
CA TRP A 175 0.44 -6.70 6.54
C TRP A 175 0.33 -7.52 5.26
N PHE A 176 -0.17 -6.89 4.19
CA PHE A 176 -0.26 -7.53 2.86
C PHE A 176 1.10 -8.08 2.42
N SER A 177 2.12 -7.24 2.48
CA SER A 177 3.46 -7.65 2.03
C SER A 177 4.05 -8.78 2.86
N LEU A 178 3.83 -8.80 4.19
CA LEU A 178 4.31 -9.88 5.05
C LEU A 178 3.62 -11.21 4.74
N ILE A 179 2.29 -11.20 4.65
CA ILE A 179 1.52 -12.41 4.36
C ILE A 179 1.84 -12.96 2.95
N ILE A 180 1.87 -12.10 1.93
CA ILE A 180 2.19 -12.48 0.56
C ILE A 180 3.60 -13.08 0.50
N LYS A 181 4.60 -12.39 1.05
CA LYS A 181 6.00 -12.87 1.02
C LYS A 181 6.25 -14.12 1.85
N LYS A 182 5.42 -14.38 2.86
CA LYS A 182 5.48 -15.61 3.65
C LYS A 182 4.89 -16.80 2.91
N ASN A 183 3.78 -16.60 2.22
CA ASN A 183 2.96 -17.71 1.72
C ASN A 183 3.12 -17.94 0.21
N CYS A 184 3.61 -16.95 -0.56
CA CYS A 184 3.82 -17.12 -1.99
C CYS A 184 5.22 -17.61 -2.31
N ASN A 185 5.30 -18.75 -2.98
CA ASN A 185 6.59 -19.28 -3.49
C ASN A 185 7.08 -18.48 -4.71
N LYS A 186 6.16 -17.99 -5.53
CA LYS A 186 6.46 -17.22 -6.73
C LYS A 186 5.58 -15.98 -6.78
N ILE A 187 6.19 -14.82 -6.91
CA ILE A 187 5.54 -13.55 -7.14
C ILE A 187 5.94 -13.06 -8.52
N PHE A 188 4.97 -12.81 -9.38
CA PHE A 188 5.21 -12.27 -10.70
C PHE A 188 5.23 -10.74 -10.65
N HIS A 189 6.18 -10.12 -11.33
CA HIS A 189 6.25 -8.67 -11.46
C HIS A 189 5.90 -8.24 -12.87
N LEU A 190 4.76 -7.59 -13.02
CA LEU A 190 4.36 -6.89 -14.23
C LEU A 190 5.16 -5.60 -14.35
N ASN A 191 5.97 -5.48 -15.38
CA ASN A 191 6.70 -4.22 -15.65
C ASN A 191 5.78 -3.14 -16.22
N SER A 192 4.57 -3.48 -16.60
CA SER A 192 3.58 -2.58 -17.19
C SER A 192 3.01 -1.62 -16.16
N GLU A 193 2.71 -0.40 -16.59
CA GLU A 193 2.01 0.62 -15.79
C GLU A 193 0.51 0.45 -16.01
N VAL A 194 -0.09 -0.49 -15.30
CA VAL A 194 -1.52 -0.86 -15.44
C VAL A 194 -2.43 -0.16 -14.42
N TYR A 195 -1.88 0.80 -13.69
CA TYR A 195 -2.57 1.51 -12.63
C TYR A 195 -2.24 3.00 -12.67
N LEU A 196 -3.25 3.85 -12.50
CA LEU A 196 -3.09 5.30 -12.37
C LEU A 196 -3.23 5.65 -10.89
N TYR A 197 -2.12 6.04 -10.28
CA TYR A 197 -2.06 6.45 -8.88
C TYR A 197 -2.18 7.97 -8.79
N LYS A 198 -3.29 8.44 -8.21
CA LYS A 198 -3.58 9.88 -8.10
C LYS A 198 -2.82 10.52 -6.95
N GLN A 199 -2.03 11.53 -7.28
CA GLN A 199 -1.30 12.31 -6.28
C GLN A 199 -2.07 13.59 -5.95
N HIS A 200 -2.46 13.73 -4.69
CA HIS A 200 -3.12 14.92 -4.17
C HIS A 200 -2.54 15.30 -2.80
N ASP A 201 -2.73 16.57 -2.41
CA ASP A 201 -2.16 17.12 -1.17
C ASP A 201 -2.79 16.51 0.11
N GLY A 202 -3.97 15.91 0.00
CA GLY A 202 -4.68 15.22 1.07
C GLY A 202 -4.29 13.76 1.30
N GLY A 203 -3.34 13.22 0.53
CA GLY A 203 -2.88 11.84 0.70
C GLY A 203 -2.26 11.59 2.07
N GLU A 204 -2.68 10.53 2.76
CA GLU A 204 -2.22 10.21 4.14
C GLU A 204 -0.69 10.12 4.25
N TRP A 205 0.00 9.77 3.17
CA TRP A 205 1.45 9.59 3.13
C TRP A 205 2.19 10.73 2.43
N GLY A 206 1.48 11.83 2.06
CA GLY A 206 1.99 13.02 1.37
C GLY A 206 3.17 12.67 0.47
N GLY A 207 3.05 12.80 -0.83
CA GLY A 207 4.03 12.32 -1.80
C GLY A 207 5.47 12.59 -1.37
N VAL A 208 6.41 11.91 -1.97
CA VAL A 208 7.86 11.86 -1.66
C VAL A 208 8.54 13.24 -1.43
N LYS A 209 7.85 14.33 -1.70
CA LYS A 209 8.33 15.70 -1.54
C LYS A 209 8.56 16.14 -0.08
N ASN A 210 7.93 15.48 0.91
CA ASN A 210 8.03 15.92 2.30
C ASN A 210 8.95 15.02 3.13
N PHE A 211 10.25 15.21 2.97
CA PHE A 211 11.25 14.60 3.83
C PHE A 211 11.66 15.58 4.94
N SER A 212 10.72 15.93 5.82
CA SER A 212 11.02 16.73 6.99
C SER A 212 11.26 15.86 8.21
N ALA A 213 11.93 16.39 9.21
CA ALA A 213 12.10 15.74 10.51
C ALA A 213 10.75 15.42 11.17
N GLU A 214 9.72 16.20 10.88
CA GLU A 214 8.35 16.02 11.37
C GLU A 214 7.70 14.79 10.73
N VAL A 215 7.78 14.65 9.40
CA VAL A 215 7.28 13.47 8.68
C VAL A 215 8.00 12.20 9.16
N MET A 216 9.31 12.27 9.39
CA MET A 216 10.03 11.11 9.92
C MET A 216 9.60 10.77 11.34
N SER A 217 9.35 11.77 12.18
CA SER A 217 8.85 11.57 13.54
C SER A 217 7.44 10.99 13.54
N LEU A 218 6.58 11.44 12.62
CA LEU A 218 5.24 10.90 12.45
C LEU A 218 5.30 9.41 12.04
N ARG A 219 6.09 9.09 11.02
CA ARG A 219 6.31 7.69 10.59
C ARG A 219 6.88 6.81 11.69
N ALA A 220 7.80 7.34 12.50
CA ALA A 220 8.35 6.61 13.63
C ALA A 220 7.27 6.30 14.68
N ARG A 221 6.39 7.25 15.01
CA ARG A 221 5.26 7.01 15.91
C ARG A 221 4.31 5.95 15.40
N TRP A 222 4.00 5.99 14.10
CA TRP A 222 3.12 5.02 13.48
C TRP A 222 3.74 3.61 13.50
N ASN A 223 4.98 3.48 13.09
CA ASN A 223 5.65 2.18 13.11
C ASN A 223 5.80 1.61 14.53
N LEU A 224 6.02 2.46 15.54
CA LEU A 224 6.02 2.01 16.94
C LEU A 224 4.64 1.53 17.41
N LYS A 225 3.54 2.06 16.87
CA LYS A 225 2.18 1.57 17.14
C LYS A 225 1.88 0.28 16.35
N LEU A 226 2.47 0.12 15.17
CA LEU A 226 2.27 -1.07 14.33
C LEU A 226 2.90 -2.32 14.95
N ILE A 227 4.10 -2.20 15.53
CA ILE A 227 4.86 -3.34 16.06
C ILE A 227 4.06 -4.19 17.07
N PRO A 228 3.38 -3.63 18.10
CA PRO A 228 2.57 -4.43 19.01
C PRO A 228 1.46 -5.23 18.32
N VAL A 229 0.85 -4.68 17.26
CA VAL A 229 -0.19 -5.38 16.49
C VAL A 229 0.41 -6.55 15.72
N LEU A 230 1.59 -6.36 15.11
CA LEU A 230 2.32 -7.46 14.44
C LEU A 230 2.71 -8.56 15.44
N LEU A 231 3.19 -8.20 16.64
CA LEU A 231 3.55 -9.15 17.69
C LEU A 231 2.35 -9.90 18.23
N LYS A 232 1.19 -9.25 18.38
CA LYS A 232 -0.07 -9.92 18.75
C LYS A 232 -0.46 -11.01 17.74
N ASN A 233 -0.13 -10.79 16.47
CA ASN A 233 -0.42 -11.70 15.36
C ASN A 233 0.80 -12.52 14.92
N LYS A 234 1.79 -12.70 15.80
CA LYS A 234 3.08 -13.33 15.45
C LYS A 234 2.97 -14.74 14.87
N ILE A 235 2.00 -15.52 15.30
CA ILE A 235 1.79 -16.90 14.79
C ILE A 235 1.39 -16.84 13.31
N SER A 236 0.37 -16.05 12.98
CA SER A 236 -0.11 -15.88 11.59
C SER A 236 1.00 -15.32 10.69
N LEU A 237 1.81 -14.41 11.22
CA LEU A 237 2.95 -13.84 10.50
C LEU A 237 4.18 -14.77 10.48
N GLY A 238 4.28 -15.78 11.34
CA GLY A 238 5.48 -16.63 11.46
C GLY A 238 6.66 -15.90 12.11
N ILE A 239 6.40 -14.96 13.00
CA ILE A 239 7.44 -14.25 13.75
C ILE A 239 7.96 -15.16 14.86
N VAL A 240 9.22 -15.57 14.75
CA VAL A 240 9.85 -16.52 15.69
C VAL A 240 10.34 -15.83 16.96
N SER A 241 10.85 -14.59 16.84
CA SER A 241 11.40 -13.83 17.96
C SER A 241 10.95 -12.37 17.93
N ASP A 242 10.56 -11.86 19.08
CA ASP A 242 10.19 -10.46 19.25
C ASP A 242 11.38 -9.51 19.06
N ASP A 243 12.61 -10.02 19.21
CA ASP A 243 13.86 -9.25 19.05
C ASP A 243 14.09 -8.74 17.64
N ILE A 244 13.37 -9.29 16.64
CA ILE A 244 13.49 -8.83 15.24
C ILE A 244 13.22 -7.33 15.11
N PHE A 245 12.39 -6.77 15.98
CA PHE A 245 12.08 -5.34 15.99
C PHE A 245 13.01 -4.49 16.86
N SER A 246 13.95 -5.10 17.60
CA SER A 246 14.78 -4.40 18.59
C SER A 246 15.57 -3.22 17.98
N ASN A 247 16.19 -3.44 16.81
CA ASN A 247 16.97 -2.43 16.12
C ASN A 247 16.10 -1.24 15.67
N ILE A 248 14.95 -1.51 15.05
CA ILE A 248 14.08 -0.46 14.52
C ILE A 248 13.35 0.28 15.64
N ILE A 249 12.95 -0.41 16.71
CA ILE A 249 12.41 0.22 17.92
C ILE A 249 13.43 1.19 18.52
N SER A 250 14.68 0.74 18.68
CA SER A 250 15.76 1.57 19.20
C SER A 250 15.99 2.81 18.32
N TYR A 251 16.00 2.64 16.99
CA TYR A 251 16.11 3.73 16.04
C TYR A 251 14.95 4.75 16.19
N TYR A 252 13.71 4.30 16.23
CA TYR A 252 12.56 5.20 16.36
C TYR A 252 12.49 5.88 17.71
N LYS A 253 12.84 5.21 18.81
CA LYS A 253 12.91 5.81 20.14
C LYS A 253 13.95 6.94 20.20
N VAL A 254 15.13 6.75 19.61
CA VAL A 254 16.16 7.80 19.56
C VAL A 254 15.69 8.97 18.70
N LEU A 255 15.07 8.70 17.55
CA LEU A 255 14.54 9.73 16.65
C LEU A 255 13.48 10.60 17.33
N LEU A 256 12.55 9.99 18.07
CA LEU A 256 11.47 10.71 18.73
C LEU A 256 11.92 11.49 19.98
N ASN A 257 12.88 10.97 20.71
CA ASN A 257 13.35 11.59 21.94
C ASN A 257 14.29 12.77 21.71
N LYS A 258 14.70 13.04 20.46
CA LYS A 258 15.61 14.16 20.08
C LYS A 258 16.80 14.33 21.02
N LYS A 259 17.35 13.24 21.59
CA LYS A 259 18.35 13.27 22.65
C LYS A 259 19.76 13.13 22.10
N SER A 260 20.70 13.53 22.92
CA SER A 260 22.15 13.71 22.73
C SER A 260 22.87 12.66 21.87
N ILE A 261 24.05 13.03 21.36
CA ILE A 261 24.96 12.13 20.63
C ILE A 261 25.19 10.82 21.39
N SER A 262 25.28 10.85 22.72
CA SER A 262 25.42 9.67 23.55
C SER A 262 24.30 8.65 23.32
N ASN A 263 23.05 9.09 23.17
CA ASN A 263 21.92 8.20 22.89
C ASN A 263 21.98 7.55 21.51
N ILE A 264 22.55 8.24 20.52
CA ILE A 264 22.80 7.66 19.19
C ILE A 264 23.86 6.56 19.29
N ILE A 265 24.98 6.86 19.97
CA ILE A 265 26.10 5.93 20.12
C ILE A 265 25.69 4.69 20.90
N LEU A 266 24.97 4.87 22.01
CA LEU A 266 24.53 3.78 22.90
C LEU A 266 23.32 3.01 22.37
N SER A 267 22.66 3.49 21.30
CA SER A 267 21.52 2.79 20.72
C SER A 267 21.92 1.44 20.15
N LYS A 268 21.02 0.44 20.26
CA LYS A 268 21.19 -0.90 19.67
C LYS A 268 21.00 -0.94 18.14
N THR A 269 21.00 0.23 17.46
CA THR A 269 20.82 0.29 16.01
C THR A 269 22.13 0.04 15.27
N THR A 270 22.01 -0.32 13.99
CA THR A 270 23.20 -0.49 13.11
C THR A 270 23.91 0.85 12.87
N ILE A 271 25.19 0.78 12.47
CA ILE A 271 26.00 1.97 12.12
C ILE A 271 25.30 2.83 11.06
N TYR A 272 24.67 2.23 10.08
CA TYR A 272 23.89 2.95 9.06
C TYR A 272 22.76 3.79 9.69
N TYR A 273 21.99 3.22 10.61
CA TYR A 273 20.94 3.96 11.31
C TYR A 273 21.49 5.01 12.26
N LYS A 274 22.64 4.77 12.89
CA LYS A 274 23.34 5.78 13.72
C LYS A 274 23.75 6.98 12.90
N ALA A 275 24.40 6.77 11.75
CA ALA A 275 24.79 7.83 10.84
C ALA A 275 23.58 8.63 10.32
N LYS A 276 22.50 7.93 9.97
CA LYS A 276 21.24 8.55 9.54
C LYS A 276 20.61 9.41 10.65
N LEU A 277 20.56 8.91 11.89
CA LEU A 277 20.06 9.67 13.05
C LEU A 277 20.90 10.93 13.29
N PHE A 278 22.22 10.80 13.24
CA PHE A 278 23.14 11.93 13.40
C PHE A 278 22.86 13.04 12.37
N LEU A 279 22.76 12.67 11.10
CA LEU A 279 22.44 13.62 10.03
C LEU A 279 21.08 14.31 10.24
N ILE A 280 20.04 13.56 10.57
CA ILE A 280 18.70 14.11 10.79
C ILE A 280 18.65 15.07 11.98
N MET A 281 19.38 14.75 13.05
CA MET A 281 19.32 15.52 14.29
C MET A 281 20.22 16.77 14.28
N TYR A 282 21.38 16.70 13.64
CA TYR A 282 22.40 17.75 13.70
C TYR A 282 22.60 18.50 12.38
N SER A 283 22.16 17.94 11.27
CA SER A 283 22.22 18.57 9.95
C SER A 283 20.99 18.23 9.12
N PRO A 284 19.77 18.68 9.53
CA PRO A 284 18.53 18.33 8.83
C PRO A 284 18.56 18.73 7.35
N SER A 285 19.15 19.90 7.04
CA SER A 285 19.29 20.38 5.65
C SER A 285 20.19 19.46 4.82
N LEU A 286 21.31 19.01 5.38
CA LEU A 286 22.21 18.05 4.72
C LEU A 286 21.53 16.68 4.57
N ALA A 287 20.80 16.23 5.57
CA ALA A 287 20.00 14.99 5.48
C ALA A 287 18.99 15.08 4.35
N THR A 288 18.25 16.18 4.25
CA THR A 288 17.28 16.43 3.19
C THR A 288 17.96 16.48 1.82
N LEU A 289 19.08 17.15 1.70
CA LEU A 289 19.87 17.24 0.47
C LEU A 289 20.34 15.85 0.00
N LEU A 290 20.95 15.07 0.89
CA LEU A 290 21.44 13.72 0.56
C LEU A 290 20.33 12.77 0.12
N ILE A 291 19.15 12.88 0.73
CA ILE A 291 17.98 12.09 0.34
C ILE A 291 17.44 12.54 -1.01
N SER A 292 17.39 13.85 -1.26
CA SER A 292 16.99 14.42 -2.55
C SER A 292 17.93 14.00 -3.68
N ILE A 293 19.25 14.02 -3.42
CA ILE A 293 20.27 13.55 -4.38
C ILE A 293 20.10 12.06 -4.65
N LYS A 294 19.94 11.24 -3.60
CA LYS A 294 19.68 9.81 -3.78
C LYS A 294 18.46 9.56 -4.65
N TRP A 295 17.40 10.33 -4.45
CA TRP A 295 16.17 10.21 -5.23
C TRP A 295 16.34 10.67 -6.69
N LEU A 296 17.07 11.76 -6.95
CA LEU A 296 17.41 12.23 -8.30
C LEU A 296 18.27 11.20 -9.05
N VAL A 297 19.30 10.67 -8.39
CA VAL A 297 20.17 9.63 -8.97
C VAL A 297 19.38 8.36 -9.29
N SER A 298 18.48 7.94 -8.41
CA SER A 298 17.63 6.77 -8.69
C SER A 298 16.69 7.01 -9.87
N LYS A 299 16.13 8.22 -10.04
CA LYS A 299 15.33 8.59 -11.22
C LYS A 299 16.15 8.58 -12.52
N GLN A 300 17.37 9.14 -12.50
CA GLN A 300 18.24 9.17 -13.69
C GLN A 300 18.69 7.77 -14.12
N LEU A 301 19.02 6.91 -13.16
CA LEU A 301 19.39 5.52 -13.45
C LEU A 301 18.22 4.69 -14.06
N ILE A 302 16.99 5.05 -13.74
CA ILE A 302 15.79 4.44 -14.33
C ILE A 302 15.58 4.96 -15.76
N ALA A 303 15.80 6.26 -16.00
CA ALA A 303 15.67 6.86 -17.32
C ALA A 303 16.71 6.31 -18.33
N ILE A 304 17.97 6.14 -17.90
CA ILE A 304 19.06 5.58 -18.71
C ILE A 304 18.83 4.10 -19.07
N LYS A 305 18.08 3.36 -18.24
CA LYS A 305 17.75 1.96 -18.54
C LYS A 305 16.54 1.78 -19.45
N LYS A 306 15.78 2.85 -19.72
CA LYS A 306 14.65 2.86 -20.65
C LYS A 306 15.02 3.38 -22.05
N SER A 307 16.21 3.98 -22.22
CA SER A 307 16.84 4.33 -23.52
C SER A 307 17.73 3.18 -24.00
#